data_cbc11035f9ca32138f4fcc4710ad8b1c
#
_entry.id   cbc11035f9ca32138f4fcc4710ad8b1c
#
_cell.length_a   1.000
_cell.length_b   1.000
_cell.length_c   1.000
_cell.angle_alpha   90.00
_cell.angle_beta   90.00
_cell.angle_gamma   90.00
#
_symmetry.space_group_name_H-M   'P 1'
#
loop_
_entity.id
_entity.type
_entity.pdbx_description
1 polymer ?
#
loop_
_entity_poly.entity_id
_entity_poly.type
_entity_poly.pdbx_seq_one_letter_code
_entity_poly.pdbx_strand_id
1 'polypeptide(L)' 'EIIGLNKLLFQTKEYLKKKYNPDGFNVGINSGEYAGQTVFHMHIHLIPRYKNDVENPRGGVRNVIPGKGDY' A
#
# COMPACT_ATOMS: atom_id res chain seq x y z
N GLU A 1 4.69 9.24 -17.33
CA GLU A 1 3.64 8.52 -16.61
C GLU A 1 4.09 8.00 -15.26
N ILE A 2 5.21 7.25 -15.23
CA ILE A 2 5.73 6.74 -13.97
C ILE A 2 6.11 7.90 -13.05
N ILE A 3 6.74 8.92 -13.59
CA ILE A 3 7.10 10.11 -12.83
C ILE A 3 5.84 10.82 -12.32
N GLY A 4 4.81 10.91 -13.17
CA GLY A 4 3.54 11.52 -12.77
C GLY A 4 2.84 10.75 -11.67
N LEU A 5 2.85 9.41 -11.76
CA LEU A 5 2.26 8.56 -10.73
C LEU A 5 2.99 8.68 -9.40
N ASN A 6 4.32 8.71 -9.43
CA ASN A 6 5.12 8.89 -8.21
C ASN A 6 4.84 10.24 -7.56
N LYS A 7 4.71 11.28 -8.35
CA LYS A 7 4.40 12.61 -7.85
C LYS A 7 3.03 12.64 -7.20
N LEU A 8 2.04 12.05 -7.85
CA LEU A 8 0.68 11.99 -7.31
C LEU A 8 0.65 11.17 -6.02
N LEU A 9 1.36 10.05 -5.99
CA LEU A 9 1.46 9.21 -4.81
C LEU A 9 2.04 9.98 -3.63
N PHE A 10 3.12 10.72 -3.86
CA PHE A 10 3.75 11.52 -2.83
C PHE A 10 2.81 12.60 -2.31
N GLN A 11 2.14 13.31 -3.21
CA GLN A 11 1.20 14.37 -2.84
C GLN A 11 0.03 13.83 -2.03
N THR A 12 -0.52 12.69 -2.44
CA THR A 12 -1.63 12.04 -1.74
C THR A 12 -1.19 11.58 -0.36
N LYS A 13 -0.01 11.00 -0.26
CA LYS A 13 0.56 10.58 1.02
C LYS A 13 0.70 11.75 1.98
N GLU A 14 1.20 12.89 1.51
CA GLU A 14 1.33 14.08 2.34
C GLU A 14 -0.02 14.62 2.78
N TYR A 15 -1.00 14.58 1.90
CA TYR A 15 -2.36 14.99 2.23
C TYR A 15 -2.95 14.12 3.33
N LEU A 16 -2.85 12.80 3.18
CA LEU A 16 -3.37 11.85 4.16
C LEU A 16 -2.63 11.97 5.49
N LYS A 17 -1.33 12.22 5.44
CA LYS A 17 -0.53 12.41 6.65
C LYS A 17 -1.04 13.59 7.46
N LYS A 18 -1.34 14.70 6.81
CA LYS A 18 -1.85 15.90 7.49
C LYS A 18 -3.27 15.69 8.01
N LYS A 19 -4.11 14.99 7.24
CA LYS A 19 -5.52 14.85 7.59
C LYS A 19 -5.77 13.80 8.66
N TYR A 20 -5.07 12.66 8.58
CA TYR A 20 -5.33 11.51 9.43
C TYR A 20 -4.19 11.16 10.38
N ASN A 21 -3.02 11.74 10.17
CA ASN A 21 -1.84 11.52 11.01
C ASN A 21 -1.53 10.04 11.25
N PRO A 22 -1.40 9.23 10.18
CA PRO A 22 -1.08 7.82 10.36
C PRO A 22 0.36 7.61 10.80
N ASP A 23 0.62 6.43 11.35
CA ASP A 23 1.96 6.05 11.80
C ASP A 23 2.82 5.48 10.69
N GLY A 24 2.20 5.10 9.57
CA GLY A 24 2.92 4.57 8.41
C GLY A 24 1.99 4.39 7.23
N PHE A 25 2.54 3.89 6.14
CA PHE A 25 1.78 3.62 4.92
C PHE A 25 2.23 2.31 4.31
N ASN A 26 1.28 1.61 3.70
CA ASN A 26 1.60 0.55 2.76
C ASN A 26 1.21 1.03 1.36
N VAL A 27 2.06 0.71 0.39
CA VAL A 27 1.81 1.03 -1.01
C VAL A 27 1.85 -0.26 -1.79
N GLY A 28 0.87 -0.49 -2.65
CA GLY A 28 0.83 -1.73 -3.40
C GLY A 28 0.07 -1.61 -4.70
N ILE A 29 0.36 -2.55 -5.59
CA ILE A 29 -0.28 -2.67 -6.90
C ILE A 29 -0.66 -4.13 -7.08
N ASN A 30 -1.93 -4.39 -7.46
CA ASN A 30 -2.32 -5.74 -7.86
C ASN A 30 -2.15 -5.83 -9.38
N SER A 31 -1.34 -6.76 -9.83
CA SER A 31 -1.06 -6.95 -11.26
C SER A 31 -1.40 -8.38 -11.64
N GLY A 32 -2.39 -8.55 -12.48
CA GLY A 32 -2.84 -9.85 -12.93
C GLY A 32 -4.00 -10.41 -12.09
N GLU A 33 -4.75 -11.30 -12.70
CA GLU A 33 -5.94 -11.88 -12.09
C GLU A 33 -5.65 -12.60 -10.78
N TYR A 34 -4.59 -13.39 -10.75
CA TYR A 34 -4.25 -14.17 -9.56
C TYR A 34 -3.63 -13.33 -8.44
N ALA A 35 -3.31 -12.08 -8.73
CA ALA A 35 -2.89 -11.12 -7.72
C ALA A 35 -4.06 -10.29 -7.22
N GLY A 36 -5.28 -10.59 -7.70
CA GLY A 36 -6.48 -9.91 -7.26
C GLY A 36 -6.88 -8.70 -8.08
N GLN A 37 -6.27 -8.52 -9.26
CA GLN A 37 -6.65 -7.42 -10.13
C GLN A 37 -8.03 -7.69 -10.73
N THR A 38 -8.98 -6.80 -10.45
CA THR A 38 -10.35 -6.92 -10.96
C THR A 38 -10.66 -5.90 -12.05
N VAL A 39 -9.87 -4.83 -12.14
CA VAL A 39 -9.99 -3.83 -13.18
C VAL A 39 -8.66 -3.79 -13.91
N PHE A 40 -8.71 -3.93 -15.24
CA PHE A 40 -7.49 -4.16 -16.03
C PHE A 40 -6.81 -2.85 -16.47
N HIS A 41 -6.78 -1.87 -15.59
CA HIS A 41 -5.87 -0.74 -15.69
C HIS A 41 -5.23 -0.52 -14.32
N MET A 42 -4.07 0.10 -14.32
CA MET A 42 -3.25 0.16 -13.11
C MET A 42 -3.90 0.97 -12.01
N HIS A 43 -3.93 0.38 -10.82
CA HIS A 43 -4.33 1.05 -9.59
C HIS A 43 -3.19 0.94 -8.58
N ILE A 44 -2.89 2.02 -7.91
CA ILE A 44 -1.94 2.01 -6.80
C ILE A 44 -2.74 2.19 -5.53
N HIS A 45 -2.57 1.26 -4.61
CA HIS A 45 -3.21 1.33 -3.28
C HIS A 45 -2.27 2.05 -2.33
N LEU A 46 -2.78 3.06 -1.67
CA LEU A 46 -2.05 3.78 -0.63
C LEU A 46 -2.86 3.63 0.66
N ILE A 47 -2.32 2.87 1.60
CA ILE A 47 -3.05 2.48 2.80
C ILE A 47 -2.41 3.12 4.02
N PRO A 48 -3.09 4.08 4.67
CA PRO A 48 -2.60 4.62 5.94
C PRO A 48 -2.62 3.53 7.00
N ARG A 49 -1.56 3.39 7.73
CA ARG A 49 -1.43 2.39 8.77
C ARG A 49 -1.29 3.05 10.13
N TYR A 50 -1.86 2.42 11.14
CA TYR A 50 -1.88 2.97 12.49
C TYR A 50 -1.33 1.96 13.46
N LYS A 51 -0.72 2.46 14.52
CA LYS A 51 -0.23 1.63 15.62
C LYS A 51 -1.36 0.74 16.11
N ASN A 52 -1.10 -0.55 16.23
CA ASN A 52 -2.05 -1.54 16.71
C ASN A 52 -3.22 -1.83 15.75
N ASP A 53 -3.14 -1.44 14.48
CA ASP A 53 -4.19 -1.78 13.52
C ASP A 53 -4.14 -3.26 13.12
N VAL A 54 -2.97 -3.90 13.27
CA VAL A 54 -2.83 -5.36 13.17
C VAL A 54 -1.92 -5.82 14.30
N GLU A 55 -2.00 -7.10 14.63
CA GLU A 55 -1.25 -7.65 15.76
C GLU A 55 0.25 -7.62 15.51
N ASN A 56 0.69 -8.01 14.31
CA ASN A 56 2.11 -8.00 13.95
C ASN A 56 2.29 -7.42 12.55
N PRO A 57 2.67 -6.14 12.45
CA PRO A 57 2.83 -5.48 11.15
C PRO A 57 4.14 -5.80 10.44
N ARG A 58 5.04 -6.50 11.08
CA ARG A 58 6.36 -6.78 10.50
C ARG A 58 6.23 -7.48 9.16
N GLY A 59 6.98 -7.02 8.18
CA GLY A 59 6.94 -7.55 6.82
C GLY A 59 5.96 -6.84 5.91
N GLY A 60 4.91 -6.23 6.47
CA GLY A 60 3.94 -5.45 5.67
C GLY A 60 3.40 -6.24 4.50
N VAL A 61 3.59 -5.73 3.30
CA VAL A 61 3.06 -6.34 2.07
C VAL A 61 3.66 -7.72 1.76
N ARG A 62 4.80 -8.07 2.36
CA ARG A 62 5.37 -9.40 2.18
C ARG A 62 4.46 -10.50 2.72
N ASN A 63 3.52 -10.15 3.57
CA ASN A 63 2.59 -11.09 4.18
C ASN A 63 1.32 -11.32 3.35
N VAL A 64 1.30 -10.85 2.11
CA VAL A 64 0.14 -11.04 1.23
C VAL A 64 -0.11 -12.54 0.98
N ILE A 65 0.93 -13.35 1.05
CA ILE A 65 0.79 -14.80 1.07
C ILE A 65 1.12 -15.24 2.49
N PRO A 66 0.14 -15.76 3.23
CA PRO A 66 0.37 -16.14 4.62
C PRO A 66 1.52 -17.13 4.76
N GLY A 67 2.39 -16.87 5.70
CA GLY A 67 3.54 -17.73 5.98
C GLY A 67 4.72 -17.58 5.02
N LYS A 68 4.63 -16.70 4.04
CA LYS A 68 5.70 -16.50 3.06
C LYS A 68 6.39 -15.14 3.17
N GLY A 69 6.03 -14.35 4.16
CA GLY A 69 6.57 -13.01 4.31
C GLY A 69 7.90 -12.91 5.05
N ASP A 70 8.51 -14.03 5.36
CA ASP A 70 9.71 -14.07 6.19
C ASP A 70 10.96 -14.18 5.32
N TYR A 71 11.37 -13.06 4.75
CA TYR A 71 12.59 -13.00 3.97
C TYR A 71 13.23 -11.63 4.07
#